data_cf79373454fe6694fd528f35801b82d2
#
_entry.id   cf79373454fe6694fd528f35801b82d2
#
_cell.length_a   1.000
_cell.length_b   1.000
_cell.length_c   1.000
_cell.angle_alpha   90.00
_cell.angle_beta   90.00
_cell.angle_gamma   90.00
#
_symmetry.space_group_name_H-M   'P 1'
#
loop_
_entity.id
_entity.type
_entity.pdbx_description
1 polymer ?
#
loop_
_entity_poly.entity_id
_entity_poly.type
_entity_poly.pdbx_seq_one_letter_code
_entity_poly.pdbx_strand_id
1 'polypeptide(L)'
;MTSRGMKRRDLHLIFIIVIAAMEMFPVVANCQVKRALLVGISNYSSNRVTQWTDIHGANDVELLASTLKSQRFKITKVTNQQATAKRIRKELASLVKSCRAGDVVYIHFSGHGQPVEDQNKDEADGWDEAIIPYDAQKVYSKGKYEGANHILDDELSSFFSQIRTKVGAKGFLCVVIDACHSGGASRGEEMEEDEEIFSRGTRDGFSSTRKPYRPPVNTNGHFVINSSATQSGIVILEACRSYQSNYEIKQDGQYYGPLSYYINKTLKSSQLLKSLSWVQVVKRLMDGDRRLTKQNMVIESSLK
;
A
#
# COMPACT_ATOMS: atom_id res chain seq x y z
N MET A 1 -23.01 -30.48 -69.56
CA MET A 1 -22.48 -30.04 -68.27
C MET A 1 -23.47 -29.01 -67.70
N THR A 2 -24.31 -29.42 -66.75
CA THR A 2 -25.39 -28.58 -66.19
C THR A 2 -24.92 -28.04 -64.82
N SER A 3 -24.69 -26.75 -64.79
CA SER A 3 -24.40 -26.03 -63.53
C SER A 3 -25.70 -25.90 -62.74
N ARG A 4 -25.80 -26.63 -61.60
CA ARG A 4 -26.88 -26.45 -60.65
C ARG A 4 -26.61 -25.19 -59.81
N GLY A 5 -27.28 -24.10 -60.10
CA GLY A 5 -27.30 -22.91 -59.27
C GLY A 5 -27.94 -23.21 -57.89
N MET A 6 -27.27 -22.83 -56.85
CA MET A 6 -27.77 -22.95 -55.48
C MET A 6 -29.03 -22.12 -55.27
N LYS A 7 -30.11 -22.70 -54.72
CA LYS A 7 -31.40 -22.03 -54.60
C LYS A 7 -31.34 -20.98 -53.51
N ARG A 8 -32.01 -19.84 -53.72
CA ARG A 8 -32.07 -18.70 -52.76
C ARG A 8 -32.43 -19.06 -51.32
N ARG A 9 -33.11 -20.21 -51.13
CA ARG A 9 -33.47 -20.73 -49.79
C ARG A 9 -32.28 -21.27 -49.04
N ASP A 10 -31.27 -21.84 -49.71
CA ASP A 10 -30.05 -22.42 -49.09
C ASP A 10 -29.11 -21.31 -48.58
N LEU A 11 -29.14 -20.13 -49.28
CA LEU A 11 -28.36 -18.96 -48.84
C LEU A 11 -28.92 -18.34 -47.53
N HIS A 12 -30.24 -18.32 -47.34
CA HIS A 12 -30.87 -17.83 -46.12
C HIS A 12 -30.62 -18.77 -44.92
N LEU A 13 -30.58 -20.09 -45.16
CA LEU A 13 -30.31 -21.05 -44.10
C LEU A 13 -28.85 -20.98 -43.62
N ILE A 14 -27.88 -20.79 -44.53
CA ILE A 14 -26.46 -20.61 -44.21
C ILE A 14 -26.25 -19.29 -43.44
N PHE A 15 -27.00 -18.19 -43.81
CA PHE A 15 -26.90 -16.90 -43.15
C PHE A 15 -27.45 -16.94 -41.71
N ILE A 16 -28.56 -17.68 -41.47
CA ILE A 16 -29.14 -17.86 -40.14
C ILE A 16 -28.22 -18.74 -39.26
N ILE A 17 -27.56 -19.78 -39.78
CA ILE A 17 -26.61 -20.61 -39.03
C ILE A 17 -25.34 -19.84 -38.67
N VAL A 18 -24.85 -18.94 -39.52
CA VAL A 18 -23.70 -18.09 -39.24
C VAL A 18 -23.99 -17.05 -38.16
N ILE A 19 -25.19 -16.46 -38.17
CA ILE A 19 -25.61 -15.51 -37.12
C ILE A 19 -25.82 -16.23 -35.77
N ALA A 20 -26.47 -17.41 -35.78
CA ALA A 20 -26.62 -18.23 -34.54
C ALA A 20 -25.31 -18.73 -33.94
N ALA A 21 -24.28 -18.98 -34.78
CA ALA A 21 -22.94 -19.38 -34.30
C ALA A 21 -22.15 -18.20 -33.72
N MET A 22 -22.49 -16.95 -34.05
CA MET A 22 -21.83 -15.76 -33.48
C MET A 22 -22.36 -15.36 -32.07
N GLU A 23 -23.52 -15.88 -31.66
CA GLU A 23 -24.12 -15.55 -30.36
C GLU A 23 -23.71 -16.50 -29.20
N MET A 24 -22.92 -17.54 -29.45
CA MET A 24 -22.54 -18.54 -28.45
C MET A 24 -21.11 -18.40 -27.90
N PHE A 25 -20.44 -17.27 -28.04
CA PHE A 25 -19.33 -17.01 -27.17
C PHE A 25 -19.88 -16.49 -25.84
N PRO A 26 -19.76 -17.23 -24.73
CA PRO A 26 -20.10 -16.67 -23.45
C PRO A 26 -19.22 -15.42 -23.27
N VAL A 27 -19.82 -14.24 -23.26
CA VAL A 27 -19.19 -13.06 -22.70
C VAL A 27 -18.94 -13.45 -21.25
N VAL A 28 -17.74 -13.99 -20.96
CA VAL A 28 -17.28 -14.15 -19.59
C VAL A 28 -17.23 -12.75 -19.05
N ALA A 29 -18.33 -12.34 -18.41
CA ALA A 29 -18.38 -11.11 -17.65
C ALA A 29 -17.22 -11.22 -16.64
N ASN A 30 -16.14 -10.54 -16.96
CA ASN A 30 -14.96 -10.53 -16.09
C ASN A 30 -15.39 -9.78 -14.83
N CYS A 31 -15.91 -10.55 -13.85
CA CYS A 31 -16.42 -9.97 -12.62
C CYS A 31 -15.23 -9.35 -11.89
N GLN A 32 -15.19 -8.02 -11.83
CA GLN A 32 -14.19 -7.27 -11.09
C GLN A 32 -14.09 -7.80 -9.65
N VAL A 33 -12.93 -8.29 -9.27
CA VAL A 33 -12.66 -8.74 -7.91
C VAL A 33 -11.93 -7.64 -7.15
N LYS A 34 -12.38 -7.37 -5.93
CA LYS A 34 -11.70 -6.48 -5.01
C LYS A 34 -10.83 -7.33 -4.06
N ARG A 35 -9.54 -7.02 -3.99
CA ARG A 35 -8.54 -7.74 -3.17
C ARG A 35 -7.85 -6.78 -2.22
N ALA A 36 -7.62 -7.19 -0.98
CA ALA A 36 -6.86 -6.42 -0.01
C ALA A 36 -5.77 -7.28 0.63
N LEU A 37 -4.55 -6.74 0.70
CA LEU A 37 -3.48 -7.22 1.56
C LEU A 37 -3.26 -6.19 2.65
N LEU A 38 -3.48 -6.59 3.91
CA LEU A 38 -3.33 -5.74 5.08
C LEU A 38 -2.21 -6.29 5.95
N VAL A 39 -1.15 -5.52 6.12
CA VAL A 39 0.01 -5.84 6.95
C VAL A 39 0.04 -4.86 8.12
N GLY A 40 0.08 -5.37 9.35
CA GLY A 40 0.13 -4.51 10.53
C GLY A 40 0.85 -5.16 11.71
N ILE A 41 1.76 -4.42 12.34
CA ILE A 41 2.60 -4.94 13.40
C ILE A 41 2.49 -4.04 14.63
N SER A 42 2.13 -4.66 15.76
CA SER A 42 2.08 -3.98 17.07
C SER A 42 3.18 -4.47 18.01
N ASN A 43 3.35 -5.78 18.13
CA ASN A 43 4.14 -6.43 19.18
C ASN A 43 5.60 -6.64 18.73
N TYR A 44 6.30 -5.60 18.34
CA TYR A 44 7.71 -5.68 17.93
C TYR A 44 8.62 -6.10 19.07
N SER A 45 8.39 -5.61 20.30
CA SER A 45 9.21 -5.90 21.48
C SER A 45 9.23 -7.38 21.88
N SER A 46 8.25 -8.16 21.40
CA SER A 46 8.24 -9.61 21.59
C SER A 46 9.40 -10.31 20.86
N ASN A 47 10.01 -9.67 19.87
CA ASN A 47 11.26 -10.07 19.24
C ASN A 47 12.42 -9.19 19.73
N ARG A 48 12.99 -9.52 20.90
CA ARG A 48 14.03 -8.72 21.53
C ARG A 48 15.31 -8.52 20.70
N VAL A 49 15.54 -9.36 19.71
CA VAL A 49 16.71 -9.27 18.82
C VAL A 49 16.60 -8.07 17.88
N THR A 50 15.40 -7.66 17.52
CA THR A 50 15.16 -6.59 16.54
C THR A 50 15.28 -5.18 17.11
N GLN A 51 15.15 -5.02 18.43
CA GLN A 51 15.24 -3.75 19.16
C GLN A 51 14.22 -2.66 18.80
N TRP A 52 13.09 -3.06 18.22
CA TRP A 52 11.97 -2.16 17.96
C TRP A 52 11.01 -2.09 19.15
N THR A 53 10.41 -0.93 19.34
CA THR A 53 9.37 -0.69 20.35
C THR A 53 8.00 -1.09 19.82
N ASP A 54 7.07 -1.36 20.73
CA ASP A 54 5.67 -1.63 20.37
C ASP A 54 4.96 -0.36 19.88
N ILE A 55 4.03 -0.58 18.97
CA ILE A 55 3.10 0.40 18.41
C ILE A 55 1.75 -0.31 18.19
N HIS A 56 0.81 0.29 17.43
CA HIS A 56 -0.52 -0.28 17.31
C HIS A 56 -0.95 -0.58 15.86
N GLY A 57 -0.01 -0.94 14.97
CA GLY A 57 -0.29 -1.20 13.55
C GLY A 57 -1.28 -2.35 13.30
N ALA A 58 -1.36 -3.35 14.18
CA ALA A 58 -2.34 -4.41 14.06
C ALA A 58 -3.78 -3.91 14.28
N ASN A 59 -3.98 -2.86 15.10
CA ASN A 59 -5.30 -2.24 15.30
C ASN A 59 -5.82 -1.64 13.99
N ASP A 60 -4.94 -1.02 13.19
CA ASP A 60 -5.30 -0.45 11.89
C ASP A 60 -5.78 -1.52 10.91
N VAL A 61 -5.14 -2.69 10.94
CA VAL A 61 -5.55 -3.83 10.10
C VAL A 61 -6.95 -4.30 10.48
N GLU A 62 -7.26 -4.44 11.76
CA GLU A 62 -8.60 -4.87 12.20
C GLU A 62 -9.66 -3.82 11.86
N LEU A 63 -9.34 -2.54 12.09
CA LEU A 63 -10.21 -1.40 11.77
C LEU A 63 -10.58 -1.39 10.28
N LEU A 64 -9.60 -1.48 9.39
CA LEU A 64 -9.78 -1.43 7.94
C LEU A 64 -10.38 -2.71 7.38
N ALA A 65 -10.03 -3.88 7.93
CA ALA A 65 -10.57 -5.16 7.48
C ALA A 65 -12.10 -5.20 7.57
N SER A 66 -12.68 -4.68 8.64
CA SER A 66 -14.14 -4.59 8.80
C SER A 66 -14.78 -3.78 7.68
N THR A 67 -14.27 -2.58 7.44
CA THR A 67 -14.79 -1.66 6.41
C THR A 67 -14.59 -2.20 4.99
N LEU A 68 -13.42 -2.73 4.67
CA LEU A 68 -13.16 -3.30 3.35
C LEU A 68 -13.98 -4.57 3.09
N LYS A 69 -14.24 -5.38 4.12
CA LYS A 69 -15.14 -6.55 4.01
C LYS A 69 -16.56 -6.12 3.62
N SER A 70 -17.09 -5.05 4.22
CA SER A 70 -18.40 -4.50 3.85
C SER A 70 -18.45 -4.02 2.39
N GLN A 71 -17.31 -3.60 1.84
CA GLN A 71 -17.12 -3.22 0.44
C GLN A 71 -16.79 -4.41 -0.48
N ARG A 72 -16.94 -5.66 0.00
CA ARG A 72 -16.74 -6.92 -0.74
C ARG A 72 -15.29 -7.20 -1.16
N PHE A 73 -14.31 -6.70 -0.40
CA PHE A 73 -12.92 -7.09 -0.61
C PHE A 73 -12.66 -8.51 -0.11
N LYS A 74 -11.88 -9.27 -0.88
CA LYS A 74 -11.22 -10.49 -0.42
C LYS A 74 -9.96 -10.08 0.33
N ILE A 75 -9.92 -10.34 1.64
CA ILE A 75 -8.89 -9.78 2.52
C ILE A 75 -7.89 -10.85 2.92
N THR A 76 -6.61 -10.56 2.78
CA THR A 76 -5.50 -11.27 3.41
C THR A 76 -4.92 -10.38 4.50
N LYS A 77 -4.87 -10.86 5.74
CA LYS A 77 -4.24 -10.19 6.88
C LYS A 77 -2.94 -10.86 7.24
N VAL A 78 -1.91 -10.06 7.51
CA VAL A 78 -0.60 -10.51 7.99
C VAL A 78 -0.20 -9.61 9.16
N THR A 79 -0.31 -10.12 10.40
CA THR A 79 -0.15 -9.29 11.59
C THR A 79 0.89 -9.82 12.55
N ASN A 80 1.56 -8.93 13.27
CA ASN A 80 2.50 -9.21 14.36
C ASN A 80 3.57 -10.23 13.95
N GLN A 81 3.78 -11.30 14.73
CA GLN A 81 4.81 -12.33 14.48
C GLN A 81 4.68 -13.02 13.11
N GLN A 82 3.49 -12.98 12.49
CA GLN A 82 3.32 -13.52 11.15
C GLN A 82 3.82 -12.57 10.06
N ALA A 83 4.00 -11.29 10.37
CA ALA A 83 4.42 -10.26 9.43
C ALA A 83 5.96 -10.23 9.25
N THR A 84 6.55 -11.40 9.05
CA THR A 84 7.97 -11.52 8.68
C THR A 84 8.20 -11.08 7.24
N ALA A 85 9.42 -10.62 6.92
CA ALA A 85 9.79 -10.21 5.56
C ALA A 85 9.46 -11.29 4.53
N LYS A 86 9.83 -12.54 4.82
CA LYS A 86 9.53 -13.70 3.97
C LYS A 86 8.02 -13.87 3.73
N ARG A 87 7.20 -13.71 4.76
CA ARG A 87 5.74 -13.86 4.64
C ARG A 87 5.14 -12.71 3.85
N ILE A 88 5.55 -11.47 4.10
CA ILE A 88 5.05 -10.30 3.36
C ILE A 88 5.39 -10.43 1.88
N ARG A 89 6.64 -10.75 1.51
CA ARG A 89 7.06 -11.01 0.14
C ARG A 89 6.24 -12.11 -0.54
N LYS A 90 5.97 -13.20 0.19
CA LYS A 90 5.14 -14.31 -0.30
C LYS A 90 3.70 -13.85 -0.60
N GLU A 91 3.09 -13.05 0.27
CA GLU A 91 1.72 -12.58 0.08
C GLU A 91 1.63 -11.54 -1.05
N LEU A 92 2.62 -10.66 -1.21
CA LEU A 92 2.73 -9.76 -2.36
C LEU A 92 2.83 -10.56 -3.68
N ALA A 93 3.70 -11.56 -3.74
CA ALA A 93 3.84 -12.43 -4.91
C ALA A 93 2.54 -13.22 -5.20
N SER A 94 1.84 -13.69 -4.16
CA SER A 94 0.56 -14.38 -4.28
C SER A 94 -0.54 -13.44 -4.80
N LEU A 95 -0.54 -12.19 -4.33
CA LEU A 95 -1.44 -11.15 -4.80
C LEU A 95 -1.23 -10.87 -6.28
N VAL A 96 0.02 -10.68 -6.74
CA VAL A 96 0.36 -10.53 -8.16
C VAL A 96 -0.18 -11.71 -8.99
N LYS A 97 0.03 -12.96 -8.54
CA LYS A 97 -0.46 -14.16 -9.24
C LYS A 97 -1.98 -14.23 -9.32
N SER A 98 -2.68 -13.75 -8.29
CA SER A 98 -4.13 -13.83 -8.21
C SER A 98 -4.87 -12.73 -8.97
N CYS A 99 -4.20 -11.60 -9.25
CA CYS A 99 -4.77 -10.47 -9.96
C CYS A 99 -5.20 -10.82 -11.39
N ARG A 100 -6.30 -10.21 -11.84
CA ARG A 100 -6.86 -10.31 -13.19
C ARG A 100 -7.20 -8.91 -13.72
N ALA A 101 -7.31 -8.79 -15.02
CA ALA A 101 -7.70 -7.53 -15.66
C ALA A 101 -9.01 -6.99 -15.10
N GLY A 102 -9.01 -5.71 -14.73
CA GLY A 102 -10.14 -5.02 -14.13
C GLY A 102 -10.25 -5.11 -12.60
N ASP A 103 -9.44 -5.92 -11.94
CA ASP A 103 -9.47 -6.03 -10.46
C ASP A 103 -9.12 -4.69 -9.78
N VAL A 104 -9.66 -4.50 -8.58
CA VAL A 104 -9.29 -3.43 -7.65
C VAL A 104 -8.44 -4.03 -6.54
N VAL A 105 -7.27 -3.48 -6.34
CA VAL A 105 -6.32 -3.94 -5.33
C VAL A 105 -6.07 -2.85 -4.30
N TYR A 106 -6.10 -3.23 -3.03
CA TYR A 106 -5.77 -2.38 -1.89
C TYR A 106 -4.64 -3.04 -1.09
N ILE A 107 -3.55 -2.33 -0.89
CA ILE A 107 -2.41 -2.77 -0.09
C ILE A 107 -2.23 -1.78 1.05
N HIS A 108 -2.04 -2.29 2.26
CA HIS A 108 -1.87 -1.48 3.46
C HIS A 108 -0.70 -2.00 4.30
N PHE A 109 0.23 -1.12 4.60
CA PHE A 109 1.30 -1.37 5.56
C PHE A 109 1.13 -0.42 6.74
N SER A 110 1.09 -0.97 7.94
CA SER A 110 1.01 -0.22 9.18
C SER A 110 2.04 -0.78 10.17
N GLY A 111 3.10 -0.02 10.41
CA GLY A 111 4.23 -0.47 11.18
C GLY A 111 5.31 0.59 11.33
N HIS A 112 6.49 0.17 11.71
CA HIS A 112 7.66 1.03 11.67
C HIS A 112 8.20 1.21 10.25
N GLY A 113 8.84 2.36 10.03
CA GLY A 113 9.69 2.64 8.88
C GLY A 113 11.10 3.03 9.33
N GLN A 114 12.06 2.89 8.42
CA GLN A 114 13.46 3.27 8.65
C GLN A 114 14.13 3.67 7.33
N PRO A 115 14.95 4.75 7.33
CA PRO A 115 15.84 5.01 6.20
C PRO A 115 16.97 3.99 6.16
N VAL A 116 17.26 3.46 4.98
CA VAL A 116 18.32 2.49 4.72
C VAL A 116 19.35 3.13 3.79
N GLU A 117 20.65 3.00 4.07
CA GLU A 117 21.70 3.54 3.20
C GLU A 117 21.59 2.90 1.81
N ASP A 118 21.35 3.76 0.79
CA ASP A 118 21.23 3.37 -0.61
C ASP A 118 22.48 2.64 -1.11
N GLN A 119 22.31 1.39 -1.56
CA GLN A 119 23.39 0.53 -2.05
C GLN A 119 23.53 0.59 -3.58
N ASN A 120 22.46 0.87 -4.29
CA ASN A 120 22.41 0.88 -5.76
C ASN A 120 22.69 2.27 -6.36
N LYS A 121 22.68 3.33 -5.54
CA LYS A 121 23.00 4.73 -5.86
C LYS A 121 22.03 5.36 -6.86
N ASP A 122 20.78 5.03 -6.77
CA ASP A 122 19.71 5.64 -7.55
C ASP A 122 18.94 6.73 -6.79
N GLU A 123 19.11 6.81 -5.44
CA GLU A 123 18.53 7.87 -4.63
C GLU A 123 19.46 9.11 -4.51
N ALA A 124 18.89 10.29 -4.80
CA ALA A 124 19.64 11.55 -4.84
C ALA A 124 20.23 11.97 -3.48
N ASP A 125 19.60 11.57 -2.37
CA ASP A 125 20.08 11.82 -1.01
C ASP A 125 20.91 10.66 -0.43
N GLY A 126 20.92 9.52 -1.13
CA GLY A 126 21.65 8.30 -0.81
C GLY A 126 21.01 7.49 0.31
N TRP A 127 19.66 7.49 0.37
CA TRP A 127 18.87 6.72 1.29
C TRP A 127 17.61 6.17 0.64
N ASP A 128 17.38 4.86 0.80
CA ASP A 128 16.12 4.18 0.53
C ASP A 128 15.19 4.28 1.74
N GLU A 129 13.90 4.14 1.54
CA GLU A 129 12.92 3.97 2.59
C GLU A 129 12.48 2.51 2.71
N ALA A 130 12.47 2.02 3.96
CA ALA A 130 12.05 0.66 4.24
C ALA A 130 10.83 0.59 5.15
N ILE A 131 9.87 -0.26 4.83
CA ILE A 131 8.95 -0.79 5.82
C ILE A 131 9.64 -1.88 6.64
N ILE A 132 9.30 -1.95 7.92
CA ILE A 132 9.97 -2.81 8.89
C ILE A 132 9.11 -4.03 9.23
N PRO A 133 9.43 -5.23 8.69
CA PRO A 133 8.82 -6.49 9.13
C PRO A 133 9.16 -6.84 10.58
N TYR A 134 8.37 -7.75 11.15
CA TYR A 134 8.54 -8.23 12.53
C TYR A 134 9.94 -8.80 12.83
N ASP A 135 10.62 -9.34 11.83
CA ASP A 135 11.94 -9.97 11.92
C ASP A 135 13.10 -9.11 11.40
N ALA A 136 12.85 -7.83 11.07
CA ALA A 136 13.91 -6.89 10.69
C ALA A 136 14.57 -6.27 11.92
N GLN A 137 15.91 -6.23 11.95
CA GLN A 137 16.66 -5.62 13.06
C GLN A 137 16.86 -4.12 12.81
N LYS A 138 16.78 -3.33 13.87
CA LYS A 138 16.93 -1.86 13.81
C LYS A 138 18.37 -1.42 13.49
N VAL A 139 19.38 -2.23 13.84
CA VAL A 139 20.78 -1.85 13.75
C VAL A 139 21.55 -2.80 12.83
N TYR A 140 22.31 -2.20 11.91
CA TYR A 140 23.23 -2.95 11.06
C TYR A 140 24.30 -3.67 11.88
N SER A 141 24.57 -4.92 11.57
CA SER A 141 25.61 -5.72 12.22
C SER A 141 26.33 -6.60 11.20
N LYS A 142 27.55 -6.20 10.82
CA LYS A 142 28.35 -6.88 9.80
C LYS A 142 28.52 -8.38 10.12
N GLY A 143 28.23 -9.21 9.12
CA GLY A 143 28.31 -10.67 9.23
C GLY A 143 27.19 -11.32 10.07
N LYS A 144 26.28 -10.52 10.67
CA LYS A 144 25.13 -11.03 11.45
C LYS A 144 23.80 -10.61 10.87
N TYR A 145 23.63 -9.31 10.61
CA TYR A 145 22.42 -8.76 10.01
C TYR A 145 22.74 -7.53 9.17
N GLU A 146 22.59 -7.66 7.87
CA GLU A 146 22.95 -6.65 6.88
C GLU A 146 21.72 -6.13 6.08
N GLY A 147 20.52 -6.21 6.69
CA GLY A 147 19.31 -5.63 6.11
C GLY A 147 18.40 -6.60 5.33
N ALA A 148 18.70 -7.91 5.33
CA ALA A 148 17.96 -8.89 4.51
C ALA A 148 16.43 -8.91 4.73
N ASN A 149 15.96 -8.47 5.90
CA ASN A 149 14.55 -8.44 6.25
C ASN A 149 13.91 -7.03 6.15
N HIS A 150 14.67 -5.99 5.77
CA HIS A 150 14.04 -4.74 5.35
C HIS A 150 13.36 -4.93 4.01
N ILE A 151 12.22 -4.28 3.79
CA ILE A 151 11.54 -4.27 2.51
C ILE A 151 11.59 -2.84 2.00
N LEU A 152 12.45 -2.61 1.00
CA LEU A 152 12.70 -1.29 0.44
C LEU A 152 11.56 -0.85 -0.48
N ASP A 153 11.42 0.43 -0.67
CA ASP A 153 10.46 1.06 -1.59
C ASP A 153 10.67 0.62 -3.05
N ASP A 154 11.90 0.39 -3.48
CA ASP A 154 12.25 -0.21 -4.77
C ASP A 154 11.65 -1.61 -4.96
N GLU A 155 11.77 -2.46 -3.94
CA GLU A 155 11.16 -3.78 -3.95
C GLU A 155 9.63 -3.68 -4.03
N LEU A 156 9.04 -2.77 -3.27
CA LEU A 156 7.60 -2.50 -3.30
C LEU A 156 7.16 -1.98 -4.66
N SER A 157 7.90 -1.02 -5.25
CA SER A 157 7.67 -0.47 -6.58
C SER A 157 7.62 -1.55 -7.66
N SER A 158 8.51 -2.55 -7.56
CA SER A 158 8.50 -3.71 -8.46
C SER A 158 7.20 -4.51 -8.34
N PHE A 159 6.72 -4.80 -7.13
CA PHE A 159 5.43 -5.48 -6.92
C PHE A 159 4.25 -4.63 -7.41
N PHE A 160 4.25 -3.33 -7.14
CA PHE A 160 3.19 -2.42 -7.60
C PHE A 160 3.11 -2.37 -9.12
N SER A 161 4.24 -2.29 -9.82
CA SER A 161 4.30 -2.33 -11.28
C SER A 161 3.74 -3.64 -11.84
N GLN A 162 4.09 -4.79 -11.26
CA GLN A 162 3.57 -6.09 -11.66
C GLN A 162 2.04 -6.18 -11.46
N ILE A 163 1.52 -5.71 -10.33
CA ILE A 163 0.08 -5.67 -10.06
C ILE A 163 -0.62 -4.78 -11.07
N ARG A 164 -0.13 -3.54 -11.31
CA ARG A 164 -0.69 -2.59 -12.27
C ARG A 164 -0.77 -3.18 -13.68
N THR A 165 0.27 -3.90 -14.10
CA THR A 165 0.28 -4.61 -15.38
C THR A 165 -0.77 -5.71 -15.43
N LYS A 166 -0.91 -6.51 -14.37
CA LYS A 166 -1.90 -7.61 -14.29
C LYS A 166 -3.34 -7.11 -14.30
N VAL A 167 -3.65 -6.04 -13.56
CA VAL A 167 -5.01 -5.52 -13.50
C VAL A 167 -5.34 -4.60 -14.67
N GLY A 168 -4.34 -4.10 -15.40
CA GLY A 168 -4.48 -3.35 -16.65
C GLY A 168 -5.26 -2.05 -16.52
N ALA A 169 -5.46 -1.33 -17.62
CA ALA A 169 -6.02 0.03 -17.63
C ALA A 169 -7.41 0.17 -16.97
N LYS A 170 -8.22 -0.90 -16.95
CA LYS A 170 -9.54 -0.94 -16.30
C LYS A 170 -9.47 -1.18 -14.80
N GLY A 171 -8.34 -1.70 -14.30
CA GLY A 171 -8.11 -1.97 -12.88
C GLY A 171 -7.70 -0.73 -12.10
N PHE A 172 -7.47 -0.94 -10.80
CA PHE A 172 -7.01 0.11 -9.90
C PHE A 172 -6.15 -0.48 -8.78
N LEU A 173 -5.07 0.21 -8.42
CA LEU A 173 -4.23 -0.09 -7.26
C LEU A 173 -4.24 1.09 -6.30
N CYS A 174 -4.57 0.82 -5.04
CA CYS A 174 -4.42 1.75 -3.93
C CYS A 174 -3.41 1.16 -2.95
N VAL A 175 -2.39 1.93 -2.61
CA VAL A 175 -1.37 1.58 -1.62
C VAL A 175 -1.42 2.59 -0.49
N VAL A 176 -1.30 2.12 0.73
CA VAL A 176 -1.25 2.95 1.94
C VAL A 176 -0.07 2.51 2.78
N ILE A 177 0.77 3.46 3.15
CA ILE A 177 1.93 3.26 4.03
C ILE A 177 1.75 4.16 5.26
N ASP A 178 1.26 3.57 6.34
CA ASP A 178 1.13 4.23 7.64
C ASP A 178 2.34 3.89 8.51
N ALA A 179 3.48 4.40 8.07
CA ALA A 179 4.79 4.29 8.67
C ALA A 179 5.54 5.62 8.53
N CYS A 180 6.72 5.73 9.12
CA CYS A 180 7.56 6.92 9.03
C CYS A 180 9.03 6.55 8.98
N HIS A 181 9.78 7.23 8.13
CA HIS A 181 11.23 7.02 7.98
C HIS A 181 12.07 8.03 8.79
N SER A 182 11.44 8.97 9.49
CA SER A 182 12.13 9.98 10.32
C SER A 182 11.49 10.20 11.68
N GLY A 183 11.28 9.13 12.42
CA GLY A 183 10.79 9.21 13.80
C GLY A 183 11.71 10.01 14.73
N GLY A 184 11.19 11.01 15.42
CA GLY A 184 11.93 11.80 16.40
C GLY A 184 11.01 12.41 17.45
N ALA A 185 11.51 12.57 18.68
CA ALA A 185 10.78 12.98 19.87
C ALA A 185 10.39 14.47 19.90
N SER A 186 9.89 15.05 18.82
CA SER A 186 9.33 16.40 18.90
C SER A 186 7.80 16.33 19.01
N ARG A 187 7.31 16.48 20.24
CA ARG A 187 5.86 16.64 20.52
C ARG A 187 5.25 17.76 19.66
N GLY A 188 4.06 17.53 19.12
CA GLY A 188 3.16 18.61 18.75
C GLY A 188 2.76 19.39 20.02
N GLU A 189 2.53 20.69 19.92
CA GLU A 189 2.29 21.57 21.06
C GLU A 189 0.96 21.31 21.81
N GLU A 190 0.10 20.40 21.32
CA GLU A 190 -1.25 20.16 21.85
C GLU A 190 -1.51 18.70 22.28
N MET A 191 -0.47 17.88 22.54
CA MET A 191 -0.68 16.58 23.19
C MET A 191 -0.75 16.79 24.70
N GLU A 192 -1.76 16.21 25.35
CA GLU A 192 -1.88 16.25 26.81
C GLU A 192 -0.63 15.63 27.43
N GLU A 193 -0.13 16.23 28.54
CA GLU A 193 1.15 15.84 29.17
C GLU A 193 1.19 14.36 29.62
N ASP A 194 0.04 13.75 29.81
CA ASP A 194 -0.13 12.36 30.30
C ASP A 194 -0.37 11.33 29.19
N GLU A 195 -0.40 11.71 27.89
CA GLU A 195 -0.60 10.74 26.82
C GLU A 195 0.71 10.06 26.41
N GLU A 196 0.66 8.73 26.36
CA GLU A 196 1.76 7.88 25.85
C GLU A 196 1.96 8.12 24.35
N ILE A 197 3.19 8.45 23.92
CA ILE A 197 3.50 8.83 22.54
C ILE A 197 4.11 7.63 21.83
N PHE A 198 3.45 7.17 20.78
CA PHE A 198 3.94 6.11 19.91
C PHE A 198 4.36 6.69 18.56
N SER A 199 5.65 6.57 18.22
CA SER A 199 6.19 6.97 16.92
C SER A 199 6.39 5.76 16.02
N ARG A 200 6.00 5.87 14.74
CA ARG A 200 6.05 4.79 13.75
C ARG A 200 7.32 4.79 12.90
N GLY A 201 8.42 5.26 13.45
CA GLY A 201 9.69 5.28 12.74
C GLY A 201 10.86 5.67 13.61
N THR A 202 12.02 5.80 12.99
CA THR A 202 13.26 6.20 13.65
C THR A 202 14.07 7.13 12.75
N ARG A 203 14.83 8.04 13.36
CA ARG A 203 15.85 8.85 12.68
C ARG A 203 17.19 8.12 12.54
N ASP A 204 17.33 6.96 13.18
CA ASP A 204 18.54 6.16 13.05
C ASP A 204 18.52 5.46 11.71
N GLY A 205 19.35 5.92 10.77
CA GLY A 205 19.52 5.26 9.48
C GLY A 205 20.15 3.86 9.67
N PHE A 206 19.63 2.89 8.93
CA PHE A 206 20.28 1.58 8.83
C PHE A 206 21.43 1.67 7.84
N SER A 207 22.66 1.72 8.36
CA SER A 207 23.85 2.02 7.56
C SER A 207 25.04 1.16 7.95
N SER A 208 25.74 0.63 6.94
CA SER A 208 27.00 -0.09 7.10
C SER A 208 28.16 0.82 7.45
N THR A 209 28.07 2.09 7.05
CA THR A 209 29.12 3.11 7.23
C THR A 209 28.87 3.99 8.44
N ARG A 210 27.74 3.82 9.16
CA ARG A 210 27.26 4.72 10.22
C ARG A 210 27.01 6.15 9.71
N LYS A 211 26.72 6.31 8.43
CA LYS A 211 26.30 7.58 7.84
C LYS A 211 25.09 8.13 8.59
N PRO A 212 25.10 9.37 9.08
CA PRO A 212 23.95 9.96 9.73
C PRO A 212 22.87 10.26 8.69
N TYR A 213 21.65 9.80 8.95
CA TYR A 213 20.50 10.19 8.12
C TYR A 213 20.15 11.66 8.33
N ARG A 214 19.97 12.36 7.23
CA ARG A 214 19.47 13.75 7.20
C ARG A 214 18.32 13.79 6.20
N PRO A 215 17.07 13.85 6.69
CA PRO A 215 15.92 13.82 5.80
C PRO A 215 15.94 15.05 4.85
N PRO A 216 15.67 14.86 3.57
CA PRO A 216 15.58 15.96 2.62
C PRO A 216 14.38 16.85 2.91
N VAL A 217 14.54 18.17 2.84
CA VAL A 217 13.52 19.14 3.28
C VAL A 217 12.33 19.27 2.31
N ASN A 218 12.44 18.78 1.07
CA ASN A 218 11.45 19.06 0.01
C ASN A 218 11.05 17.83 -0.81
N THR A 219 10.98 16.65 -0.23
CA THR A 219 10.48 15.47 -0.95
C THR A 219 8.96 15.42 -0.94
N ASN A 220 8.38 15.14 -2.10
CA ASN A 220 6.93 15.02 -2.28
C ASN A 220 6.43 13.58 -2.13
N GLY A 221 7.31 12.61 -2.01
CA GLY A 221 7.01 11.18 -1.93
C GLY A 221 8.20 10.34 -2.41
N HIS A 222 8.16 9.04 -2.15
CA HIS A 222 9.27 8.11 -2.36
C HIS A 222 9.11 7.24 -3.61
N PHE A 223 7.93 7.27 -4.24
CA PHE A 223 7.62 6.36 -5.34
C PHE A 223 7.60 7.08 -6.69
N VAL A 224 8.43 6.62 -7.63
CA VAL A 224 8.38 7.10 -9.01
C VAL A 224 7.24 6.41 -9.76
N ILE A 225 6.15 7.13 -10.01
CA ILE A 225 4.99 6.60 -10.70
C ILE A 225 5.07 6.88 -12.20
N ASN A 226 5.45 5.86 -12.97
CA ASN A 226 5.39 5.92 -14.42
C ASN A 226 3.96 5.65 -14.92
N SER A 227 3.42 6.55 -15.74
CA SER A 227 2.11 6.36 -16.38
C SER A 227 2.26 5.55 -17.67
N SER A 228 1.40 4.54 -17.84
CA SER A 228 1.32 3.74 -19.05
C SER A 228 -0.14 3.52 -19.44
N ALA A 229 -0.45 3.59 -20.73
CA ALA A 229 -1.81 3.34 -21.23
C ALA A 229 -2.31 1.90 -20.98
N THR A 230 -1.39 0.94 -20.76
CA THR A 230 -1.71 -0.48 -20.53
C THR A 230 -1.77 -0.86 -19.08
N GLN A 231 -1.24 -0.04 -18.17
CA GLN A 231 -1.25 -0.29 -16.73
C GLN A 231 -2.44 0.40 -16.05
N SER A 232 -2.81 -0.12 -14.88
CA SER A 232 -3.84 0.52 -14.07
C SER A 232 -3.40 1.86 -13.50
N GLY A 233 -4.38 2.71 -13.18
CA GLY A 233 -4.14 3.82 -12.27
C GLY A 233 -3.69 3.33 -10.90
N ILE A 234 -2.86 4.13 -10.24
CA ILE A 234 -2.39 3.91 -8.87
C ILE A 234 -2.56 5.17 -8.06
N VAL A 235 -2.85 4.99 -6.78
CA VAL A 235 -2.72 6.00 -5.73
C VAL A 235 -1.89 5.39 -4.61
N ILE A 236 -0.84 6.08 -4.19
CA ILE A 236 -0.05 5.76 -3.00
C ILE A 236 -0.27 6.88 -1.99
N LEU A 237 -0.61 6.51 -0.76
CA LEU A 237 -0.81 7.41 0.36
C LEU A 237 0.21 7.08 1.45
N GLU A 238 0.99 8.07 1.84
CA GLU A 238 1.94 7.96 2.94
C GLU A 238 1.50 8.86 4.09
N ALA A 239 1.73 8.41 5.33
CA ALA A 239 1.22 9.08 6.52
C ALA A 239 1.88 10.45 6.77
N CYS A 240 3.12 10.63 6.34
CA CYS A 240 3.88 11.86 6.54
C CYS A 240 4.98 12.00 5.48
N ARG A 241 5.54 13.18 5.36
CA ARG A 241 6.73 13.44 4.54
C ARG A 241 7.98 12.86 5.19
N SER A 242 9.03 12.59 4.40
CA SER A 242 10.30 12.00 4.86
C SER A 242 10.95 12.70 6.05
N TYR A 243 10.78 14.02 6.21
CA TYR A 243 11.34 14.80 7.33
C TYR A 243 10.38 14.96 8.53
N GLN A 244 9.16 14.44 8.44
CA GLN A 244 8.15 14.53 9.48
C GLN A 244 8.06 13.21 10.26
N SER A 245 7.54 13.27 11.47
CA SER A 245 7.25 12.08 12.27
C SER A 245 5.78 11.69 12.14
N ASN A 246 5.51 10.38 12.11
CA ASN A 246 4.18 9.82 12.17
C ASN A 246 3.92 9.33 13.60
N TYR A 247 3.00 9.99 14.30
CA TYR A 247 2.58 9.63 15.65
C TYR A 247 1.20 9.01 15.63
N GLU A 248 0.98 8.03 16.53
CA GLU A 248 -0.34 7.45 16.71
C GLU A 248 -1.29 8.43 17.39
N ILE A 249 -2.56 8.32 17.06
CA ILE A 249 -3.64 9.05 17.73
C ILE A 249 -4.47 8.09 18.58
N LYS A 250 -4.88 8.55 19.75
CA LYS A 250 -5.83 7.82 20.60
C LYS A 250 -7.25 8.17 20.20
N GLN A 251 -8.07 7.15 19.98
CA GLN A 251 -9.47 7.30 19.63
C GLN A 251 -10.30 6.19 20.26
N ASP A 252 -11.34 6.55 21.01
CA ASP A 252 -12.22 5.61 21.71
C ASP A 252 -11.44 4.60 22.60
N GLY A 253 -10.38 5.09 23.27
CA GLY A 253 -9.53 4.31 24.17
C GLY A 253 -8.49 3.42 23.49
N GLN A 254 -8.36 3.47 22.17
CA GLN A 254 -7.36 2.71 21.41
C GLN A 254 -6.47 3.61 20.57
N TYR A 255 -5.26 3.15 20.28
CA TYR A 255 -4.31 3.86 19.42
C TYR A 255 -4.37 3.36 17.99
N TYR A 256 -4.24 4.29 17.04
CA TYR A 256 -4.25 4.05 15.60
C TYR A 256 -3.27 4.96 14.89
N GLY A 257 -2.78 4.52 13.72
CA GLY A 257 -2.16 5.41 12.78
C GLY A 257 -3.17 6.42 12.21
N PRO A 258 -2.82 7.69 12.14
CA PRO A 258 -3.74 8.73 11.69
C PRO A 258 -4.27 8.48 10.29
N LEU A 259 -3.39 8.11 9.36
CA LEU A 259 -3.77 7.83 7.98
C LEU A 259 -4.78 6.66 7.91
N SER A 260 -4.49 5.58 8.61
CA SER A 260 -5.37 4.40 8.70
C SER A 260 -6.74 4.75 9.27
N TYR A 261 -6.75 5.52 10.36
CA TYR A 261 -7.98 5.95 11.01
C TYR A 261 -8.86 6.81 10.09
N TYR A 262 -8.29 7.82 9.43
CA TYR A 262 -9.05 8.72 8.56
C TYR A 262 -9.46 8.07 7.24
N ILE A 263 -8.67 7.14 6.70
CA ILE A 263 -9.11 6.29 5.57
C ILE A 263 -10.34 5.48 5.98
N ASN A 264 -10.28 4.78 7.12
CA ASN A 264 -11.42 4.01 7.60
C ASN A 264 -12.66 4.86 7.81
N LYS A 265 -12.52 6.03 8.46
CA LYS A 265 -13.63 6.98 8.67
C LYS A 265 -14.25 7.41 7.34
N THR A 266 -13.45 7.69 6.33
CA THR A 266 -13.91 8.07 5.00
C THR A 266 -14.60 6.92 4.28
N LEU A 267 -14.01 5.72 4.30
CA LEU A 267 -14.53 4.55 3.61
C LEU A 267 -15.78 3.93 4.26
N LYS A 268 -16.12 4.29 5.50
CA LYS A 268 -17.42 3.95 6.11
C LYS A 268 -18.60 4.64 5.43
N SER A 269 -18.39 5.83 4.89
CA SER A 269 -19.43 6.63 4.22
C SER A 269 -19.25 6.72 2.70
N SER A 270 -18.14 6.22 2.15
CA SER A 270 -17.83 6.22 0.73
C SER A 270 -17.25 4.87 0.28
N GLN A 271 -17.21 4.65 -1.03
CA GLN A 271 -16.54 3.48 -1.58
C GLN A 271 -15.10 3.81 -2.00
N LEU A 272 -14.22 2.84 -1.91
CA LEU A 272 -12.90 2.92 -2.52
C LEU A 272 -13.07 2.84 -4.04
N LEU A 273 -12.93 3.98 -4.69
CA LEU A 273 -13.13 4.16 -6.12
C LEU A 273 -11.81 4.55 -6.80
N LYS A 274 -11.72 4.31 -8.10
CA LYS A 274 -10.65 4.81 -8.98
C LYS A 274 -10.81 6.33 -9.18
N SER A 275 -10.69 7.09 -8.11
CA SER A 275 -10.75 8.56 -8.14
C SER A 275 -10.00 9.14 -6.94
N LEU A 276 -9.62 10.41 -7.01
CA LEU A 276 -8.99 11.13 -5.92
C LEU A 276 -9.99 11.80 -4.95
N SER A 277 -11.29 11.73 -5.22
CA SER A 277 -12.29 12.44 -4.41
C SER A 277 -12.30 11.99 -2.94
N TRP A 278 -12.27 10.69 -2.68
CA TRP A 278 -12.21 10.17 -1.31
C TRP A 278 -10.87 10.46 -0.63
N VAL A 279 -9.78 10.49 -1.39
CA VAL A 279 -8.43 10.84 -0.90
C VAL A 279 -8.39 12.28 -0.41
N GLN A 280 -9.04 13.21 -1.14
CA GLN A 280 -9.15 14.61 -0.73
C GLN A 280 -9.99 14.77 0.56
N VAL A 281 -10.94 13.87 0.82
CA VAL A 281 -11.66 13.83 2.10
C VAL A 281 -10.72 13.41 3.22
N VAL A 282 -9.94 12.34 3.04
CA VAL A 282 -8.94 11.89 4.01
C VAL A 282 -7.97 13.03 4.33
N LYS A 283 -7.42 13.68 3.29
CA LYS A 283 -6.49 14.79 3.47
C LYS A 283 -7.09 15.92 4.30
N ARG A 284 -8.29 16.36 3.98
CA ARG A 284 -8.97 17.43 4.74
C ARG A 284 -9.21 17.05 6.19
N LEU A 285 -9.52 15.78 6.47
CA LEU A 285 -9.73 15.32 7.84
C LEU A 285 -8.42 15.29 8.63
N MET A 286 -7.32 14.88 8.01
CA MET A 286 -5.99 14.91 8.63
C MET A 286 -5.50 16.34 8.85
N ASP A 287 -5.61 17.21 7.82
CA ASP A 287 -5.21 18.62 7.91
C ASP A 287 -6.02 19.39 8.96
N GLY A 288 -7.24 18.97 9.26
CA GLY A 288 -8.12 19.57 10.26
C GLY A 288 -7.92 19.05 11.69
N ASP A 289 -7.12 18.01 11.89
CA ASP A 289 -6.85 17.45 13.21
C ASP A 289 -5.67 18.19 13.87
N ARG A 290 -5.94 18.90 14.96
CA ARG A 290 -4.93 19.67 15.69
C ARG A 290 -3.78 18.84 16.25
N ARG A 291 -3.99 17.54 16.47
CA ARG A 291 -2.93 16.59 16.88
C ARG A 291 -1.89 16.35 15.78
N LEU A 292 -2.22 16.63 14.52
CA LEU A 292 -1.40 16.36 13.33
C LEU A 292 -0.77 17.61 12.71
N THR A 293 -0.64 18.70 13.45
CA THR A 293 -0.14 19.99 12.92
C THR A 293 1.25 19.93 12.28
N LYS A 294 2.06 18.95 12.68
CA LYS A 294 3.42 18.72 12.14
C LYS A 294 3.52 17.48 11.23
N GLN A 295 2.38 16.93 10.79
CA GLN A 295 2.28 15.74 9.97
C GLN A 295 1.38 15.99 8.77
N ASN A 296 1.91 15.83 7.56
CA ASN A 296 1.16 16.01 6.33
C ASN A 296 1.23 14.73 5.52
N MET A 297 0.08 14.16 5.20
CA MET A 297 0.06 13.01 4.29
C MET A 297 0.59 13.38 2.91
N VAL A 298 1.25 12.42 2.27
CA VAL A 298 1.71 12.50 0.90
C VAL A 298 0.76 11.70 -0.01
N ILE A 299 0.53 12.24 -1.19
CA ILE A 299 -0.33 11.62 -2.21
C ILE A 299 0.45 11.55 -3.50
N GLU A 300 0.76 10.35 -3.95
CA GLU A 300 1.35 10.09 -5.25
C GLU A 300 0.32 9.36 -6.12
N SER A 301 0.14 9.82 -7.34
CA SER A 301 -0.93 9.27 -8.18
C SER A 301 -0.63 9.39 -9.66
N SER A 302 -1.01 8.36 -10.41
CA SER A 302 -1.12 8.43 -11.87
C SER A 302 -2.52 8.86 -12.34
N LEU A 303 -3.47 9.08 -11.42
CA LEU A 303 -4.80 9.60 -11.75
C LEU A 303 -4.75 11.12 -11.92
N LYS A 304 -5.50 11.61 -12.88
CA LYS A 304 -5.69 13.04 -13.14
C LYS A 304 -6.90 13.57 -12.38
#